data_e83cb04dc5a1655cc198b0ad0afe4a33
#
_entry.id   e83cb04dc5a1655cc198b0ad0afe4a33
#
_cell.length_a   1.000
_cell.length_b   1.000
_cell.length_c   1.000
_cell.angle_alpha   90.00
_cell.angle_beta   90.00
_cell.angle_gamma   90.00
#
_symmetry.space_group_name_H-M   'P 1'
#
loop_
_entity.id
_entity.type
_entity.pdbx_description
1 polymer ?
#
loop_
_entity_poly.entity_id
_entity_poly.type
_entity_poly.pdbx_seq_one_letter_code
_entity_poly.pdbx_strand_id
1 'polypeptide(L)'
;MKNILWILAGFLLLTSCSRTEYMVEGNSTIQTLDGKKLYLKAYKDNDLVDIDSSDVVHGKFSFSGTLDSVMMVSLFIDNECLMPFVLGPEDLSVHIGAARLYVTGSALNDTLYNFIRLKTRLDNQIAELPHKESQMIMDGVDEDVIMVRLNDEANRLAVLHDRLITSFITSNFNNVLGAGVFMILTSGYPYPVMTPQIEE
;
A
#
# COMPACT_ATOMS: atom_id res chain seq x y z
N MET A 1 31.29 -15.49 47.59
CA MET A 1 31.82 -15.14 46.26
C MET A 1 31.28 -16.01 45.12
N LYS A 2 30.80 -17.23 45.40
CA LYS A 2 30.25 -18.13 44.34
C LYS A 2 28.88 -17.68 43.78
N ASN A 3 28.06 -16.95 44.55
CA ASN A 3 26.72 -16.54 44.14
C ASN A 3 26.71 -15.23 43.32
N ILE A 4 27.77 -14.44 43.34
CA ILE A 4 27.90 -13.21 42.56
C ILE A 4 28.20 -13.51 41.08
N LEU A 5 28.92 -14.64 40.84
CA LEU A 5 29.28 -15.06 39.49
C LEU A 5 28.04 -15.49 38.63
N TRP A 6 26.99 -16.04 39.28
CA TRP A 6 25.76 -16.45 38.61
C TRP A 6 24.84 -15.26 38.25
N ILE A 7 24.90 -14.18 39.02
CA ILE A 7 24.15 -12.96 38.75
C ILE A 7 24.74 -12.20 37.57
N LEU A 8 26.08 -12.23 37.41
CA LEU A 8 26.75 -11.58 36.27
C LEU A 8 26.56 -12.35 34.96
N ALA A 9 26.40 -13.68 35.01
CA ALA A 9 26.15 -14.52 33.81
C ALA A 9 24.71 -14.36 33.29
N GLY A 10 23.73 -13.99 34.14
CA GLY A 10 22.34 -13.78 33.77
C GLY A 10 22.08 -12.46 33.07
N PHE A 11 22.96 -11.46 33.16
CA PHE A 11 22.77 -10.12 32.60
C PHE A 11 23.28 -9.99 31.16
N LEU A 12 23.99 -11.00 30.65
CA LEU A 12 24.62 -10.98 29.32
C LEU A 12 23.68 -11.48 28.17
N LEU A 13 22.43 -11.88 28.47
CA LEU A 13 21.53 -12.46 27.44
C LEU A 13 20.40 -11.53 26.96
N LEU A 14 20.43 -10.25 27.29
CA LEU A 14 19.40 -9.32 26.89
C LEU A 14 19.84 -8.27 25.85
N THR A 15 20.88 -8.54 25.07
CA THR A 15 21.08 -7.79 23.84
C THR A 15 20.12 -8.34 22.79
N SER A 16 18.84 -7.97 22.86
CA SER A 16 17.94 -8.01 21.74
C SER A 16 18.52 -7.06 20.70
N CYS A 17 19.25 -7.59 19.76
CA CYS A 17 19.70 -6.85 18.58
C CYS A 17 18.43 -6.55 17.78
N SER A 18 17.87 -5.36 17.95
CA SER A 18 16.80 -4.89 17.05
C SER A 18 17.44 -4.80 15.66
N ARG A 19 16.96 -5.61 14.72
CA ARG A 19 17.39 -5.54 13.33
C ARG A 19 17.02 -4.15 12.82
N THR A 20 17.99 -3.39 12.36
CA THR A 20 17.83 -2.07 11.77
C THR A 20 18.03 -2.09 10.27
N GLU A 21 18.29 -3.27 9.70
CA GLU A 21 18.50 -3.49 8.28
C GLU A 21 17.24 -4.01 7.61
N TYR A 22 16.98 -3.52 6.41
CA TYR A 22 15.92 -4.08 5.55
C TYR A 22 16.53 -4.86 4.40
N MET A 23 15.79 -5.87 3.94
CA MET A 23 16.04 -6.57 2.70
C MET A 23 14.72 -6.75 1.94
N VAL A 24 14.73 -6.34 0.68
CA VAL A 24 13.60 -6.50 -0.23
C VAL A 24 14.09 -7.23 -1.46
N GLU A 25 13.56 -8.41 -1.68
CA GLU A 25 13.78 -9.18 -2.92
C GLU A 25 12.55 -9.03 -3.81
N GLY A 26 12.75 -8.73 -5.08
CA GLY A 26 11.66 -8.53 -6.02
C GLY A 26 11.79 -9.40 -7.25
N ASN A 27 10.64 -9.80 -7.76
CA ASN A 27 10.55 -10.42 -9.08
C ASN A 27 9.42 -9.82 -9.92
N SER A 28 9.66 -9.74 -11.22
CA SER A 28 8.69 -9.28 -12.20
C SER A 28 8.50 -10.34 -13.28
N THR A 29 7.23 -10.58 -13.66
CA THR A 29 6.88 -11.35 -14.85
C THR A 29 6.64 -10.46 -16.07
N ILE A 30 6.78 -9.13 -15.92
CA ILE A 30 6.60 -8.15 -16.99
C ILE A 30 7.93 -7.96 -17.70
N GLN A 31 8.05 -8.44 -18.92
CA GLN A 31 9.31 -8.42 -19.69
C GLN A 31 9.81 -6.99 -19.98
N THR A 32 8.91 -6.02 -20.14
CA THR A 32 9.27 -4.61 -20.41
C THR A 32 9.94 -3.92 -19.24
N LEU A 33 9.93 -4.52 -18.05
CA LEU A 33 10.68 -4.02 -16.90
C LEU A 33 12.14 -4.43 -16.89
N ASP A 34 12.53 -5.45 -17.68
CA ASP A 34 13.93 -5.90 -17.73
C ASP A 34 14.82 -4.78 -18.29
N GLY A 35 15.95 -4.53 -17.64
CA GLY A 35 16.85 -3.39 -17.95
C GLY A 35 16.37 -2.04 -17.47
N LYS A 36 15.21 -1.93 -16.82
CA LYS A 36 14.73 -0.68 -16.21
C LYS A 36 15.26 -0.52 -14.79
N LYS A 37 15.35 0.74 -14.35
CA LYS A 37 15.70 1.07 -12.97
C LYS A 37 14.42 1.32 -12.16
N LEU A 38 14.33 0.68 -11.00
CA LEU A 38 13.29 0.89 -10.00
C LEU A 38 13.84 1.78 -8.89
N TYR A 39 12.98 2.63 -8.36
CA TYR A 39 13.29 3.53 -7.26
C TYR A 39 12.36 3.25 -6.09
N LEU A 40 12.93 3.18 -4.91
CA LEU A 40 12.20 3.13 -3.66
C LEU A 40 12.11 4.54 -3.11
N LYS A 41 10.89 5.07 -2.95
CA LYS A 41 10.68 6.46 -2.51
C LYS A 41 9.81 6.51 -1.27
N ALA A 42 10.08 7.49 -0.40
CA ALA A 42 9.25 7.79 0.77
C ALA A 42 8.96 9.29 0.86
N TYR A 43 7.86 9.62 1.53
CA TYR A 43 7.57 11.02 1.92
C TYR A 43 8.40 11.39 3.15
N LYS A 44 9.18 12.45 3.03
CA LYS A 44 9.94 13.06 4.13
C LYS A 44 9.79 14.57 4.04
N ASP A 45 9.34 15.19 5.13
CA ASP A 45 9.14 16.65 5.21
C ASP A 45 8.29 17.23 4.06
N ASN A 46 7.23 16.51 3.65
CA ASN A 46 6.33 16.79 2.52
C ASN A 46 6.93 16.60 1.12
N ASP A 47 8.16 16.16 1.01
CA ASP A 47 8.80 15.86 -0.28
C ASP A 47 8.91 14.34 -0.49
N LEU A 48 8.78 13.91 -1.75
CA LEU A 48 9.02 12.55 -2.16
C LEU A 48 10.52 12.36 -2.44
N VAL A 49 11.20 11.63 -1.56
CA VAL A 49 12.65 11.42 -1.63
C VAL A 49 13.01 9.99 -2.02
N ASP A 50 14.09 9.83 -2.75
CA ASP A 50 14.65 8.53 -3.09
C ASP A 50 15.33 7.92 -1.85
N ILE A 51 14.92 6.70 -1.50
CA ILE A 51 15.52 5.90 -0.41
C ILE A 51 16.57 4.97 -0.97
N ASP A 52 16.25 4.29 -2.09
CA ASP A 52 17.13 3.30 -2.72
C ASP A 52 16.77 3.14 -4.19
N SER A 53 17.63 2.48 -4.98
CA SER A 53 17.35 2.14 -6.37
C SER A 53 17.96 0.81 -6.76
N SER A 54 17.33 0.09 -7.70
CA SER A 54 17.79 -1.20 -8.20
C SER A 54 17.49 -1.36 -9.68
N ASP A 55 18.41 -1.93 -10.43
CA ASP A 55 18.16 -2.32 -11.81
C ASP A 55 17.42 -3.67 -11.86
N VAL A 56 16.47 -3.81 -12.79
CA VAL A 56 15.80 -5.08 -13.03
C VAL A 56 16.65 -5.91 -13.99
N VAL A 57 17.11 -7.07 -13.53
CA VAL A 57 17.94 -7.99 -14.32
C VAL A 57 17.29 -9.36 -14.36
N HIS A 58 16.91 -9.81 -15.55
CA HIS A 58 16.17 -11.06 -15.73
C HIS A 58 14.91 -11.16 -14.85
N GLY A 59 14.18 -10.03 -14.77
CA GLY A 59 12.98 -9.92 -13.96
C GLY A 59 13.21 -9.89 -12.45
N LYS A 60 14.46 -9.80 -11.97
CA LYS A 60 14.81 -9.73 -10.53
C LYS A 60 15.40 -8.38 -10.17
N PHE A 61 15.13 -7.95 -8.94
CA PHE A 61 15.69 -6.74 -8.35
C PHE A 61 15.77 -6.89 -6.83
N SER A 62 16.59 -6.07 -6.17
CA SER A 62 16.70 -6.09 -4.70
C SER A 62 17.05 -4.72 -4.16
N PHE A 63 16.58 -4.44 -2.95
CA PHE A 63 16.94 -3.27 -2.17
C PHE A 63 17.43 -3.72 -0.80
N SER A 64 18.44 -3.05 -0.26
CA SER A 64 18.95 -3.34 1.07
C SER A 64 19.61 -2.12 1.69
N GLY A 65 19.43 -1.94 2.98
CA GLY A 65 19.99 -0.80 3.69
C GLY A 65 19.63 -0.80 5.17
N THR A 66 19.80 0.35 5.81
CA THR A 66 19.47 0.56 7.21
C THR A 66 18.19 1.40 7.35
N LEU A 67 17.41 1.13 8.40
CA LEU A 67 16.20 1.83 8.76
C LEU A 67 16.36 2.50 10.12
N ASP A 68 15.95 3.76 10.21
CA ASP A 68 15.77 4.42 11.51
C ASP A 68 14.43 4.03 12.16
N SER A 69 13.42 3.79 11.33
CA SER A 69 12.07 3.38 11.76
C SER A 69 11.32 2.70 10.61
N VAL A 70 10.28 1.93 10.95
CA VAL A 70 9.33 1.39 9.97
C VAL A 70 8.64 2.54 9.26
N MET A 71 8.54 2.48 7.92
CA MET A 71 7.96 3.55 7.10
C MET A 71 7.15 3.04 5.92
N MET A 72 6.21 3.86 5.45
CA MET A 72 5.57 3.64 4.14
C MET A 72 6.50 4.12 3.03
N VAL A 73 6.68 3.27 2.04
CA VAL A 73 7.43 3.56 0.81
C VAL A 73 6.58 3.23 -0.40
N SER A 74 6.98 3.75 -1.54
CA SER A 74 6.38 3.40 -2.82
C SER A 74 7.46 3.02 -3.82
N LEU A 75 7.19 1.98 -4.60
CA LEU A 75 8.04 1.56 -5.71
C LEU A 75 7.68 2.36 -6.95
N PHE A 76 8.68 2.92 -7.59
CA PHE A 76 8.54 3.73 -8.80
C PHE A 76 9.36 3.15 -9.94
N ILE A 77 8.85 3.35 -11.15
CA ILE A 77 9.60 3.26 -12.41
C ILE A 77 9.49 4.62 -13.08
N ASP A 78 10.62 5.22 -13.43
CA ASP A 78 10.66 6.58 -13.92
C ASP A 78 9.92 7.54 -12.95
N ASN A 79 8.81 8.14 -13.35
CA ASN A 79 7.96 8.99 -12.52
C ASN A 79 6.62 8.36 -12.15
N GLU A 80 6.42 7.07 -12.49
CA GLU A 80 5.17 6.36 -12.23
C GLU A 80 5.27 5.51 -10.96
N CYS A 81 4.33 5.71 -10.04
CA CYS A 81 4.19 4.88 -8.86
C CYS A 81 3.58 3.53 -9.24
N LEU A 82 4.31 2.46 -9.00
CA LEU A 82 3.83 1.10 -9.24
C LEU A 82 3.01 0.58 -8.06
N MET A 83 3.52 0.72 -6.84
CA MET A 83 2.88 0.14 -5.66
C MET A 83 3.44 0.70 -4.36
N PRO A 84 2.59 0.92 -3.33
CA PRO A 84 3.04 1.25 -1.98
C PRO A 84 3.29 -0.02 -1.17
N PHE A 85 4.19 0.05 -0.19
CA PHE A 85 4.35 -0.98 0.84
C PHE A 85 5.01 -0.44 2.11
N VAL A 86 4.99 -1.25 3.17
CA VAL A 86 5.67 -0.93 4.43
C VAL A 86 7.06 -1.53 4.39
N LEU A 87 8.06 -0.67 4.55
CA LEU A 87 9.46 -1.06 4.71
C LEU A 87 9.76 -1.17 6.21
N GLY A 88 10.13 -2.36 6.64
CA GLY A 88 10.47 -2.72 8.01
C GLY A 88 11.73 -3.58 8.07
N PRO A 89 12.13 -4.04 9.25
CA PRO A 89 13.33 -4.86 9.43
C PRO A 89 13.15 -6.33 9.00
N GLU A 90 12.00 -6.66 8.40
CA GLU A 90 11.69 -7.99 7.90
C GLU A 90 12.25 -8.19 6.48
N ASP A 91 12.46 -9.46 6.11
CA ASP A 91 12.76 -9.85 4.73
C ASP A 91 11.47 -9.81 3.89
N LEU A 92 11.40 -8.91 2.94
CA LEU A 92 10.22 -8.69 2.12
C LEU A 92 10.40 -9.29 0.73
N SER A 93 9.32 -9.82 0.17
CA SER A 93 9.26 -10.26 -1.22
C SER A 93 8.22 -9.45 -2.00
N VAL A 94 8.68 -8.75 -3.04
CA VAL A 94 7.86 -7.92 -3.94
C VAL A 94 7.59 -8.70 -5.23
N HIS A 95 6.32 -8.77 -5.61
CA HIS A 95 5.88 -9.47 -6.82
C HIS A 95 5.18 -8.49 -7.77
N ILE A 96 5.74 -8.35 -8.98
CA ILE A 96 5.21 -7.48 -10.04
C ILE A 96 4.71 -8.36 -11.18
N GLY A 97 3.40 -8.51 -11.30
CA GLY A 97 2.77 -9.29 -12.35
C GLY A 97 1.72 -8.49 -13.11
N ALA A 98 1.40 -8.92 -14.34
CA ALA A 98 0.39 -8.26 -15.18
C ALA A 98 -1.01 -8.26 -14.54
N ALA A 99 -1.34 -9.29 -13.75
CA ALA A 99 -2.65 -9.42 -13.12
C ALA A 99 -2.72 -8.75 -11.74
N ARG A 100 -1.60 -8.64 -11.03
CA ARG A 100 -1.55 -8.06 -9.69
C ARG A 100 -0.12 -7.78 -9.23
N LEU A 101 -0.03 -6.81 -8.31
CA LEU A 101 1.18 -6.49 -7.56
C LEU A 101 0.91 -6.76 -6.08
N TYR A 102 1.88 -7.31 -5.37
CA TYR A 102 1.75 -7.55 -3.93
C TYR A 102 3.10 -7.72 -3.26
N VAL A 103 3.13 -7.51 -1.95
CA VAL A 103 4.30 -7.72 -1.09
C VAL A 103 3.94 -8.70 0.00
N THR A 104 4.87 -9.58 0.32
CA THR A 104 4.77 -10.55 1.42
C THR A 104 5.99 -10.42 2.35
N GLY A 105 5.91 -11.01 3.53
CA GLY A 105 7.01 -11.06 4.51
C GLY A 105 6.75 -10.23 5.77
N SER A 106 5.67 -9.44 5.84
CA SER A 106 5.31 -8.76 7.09
C SER A 106 3.79 -8.66 7.27
N ALA A 107 3.33 -8.67 8.52
CA ALA A 107 1.92 -8.55 8.87
C ALA A 107 1.32 -7.19 8.45
N LEU A 108 2.13 -6.12 8.44
CA LEU A 108 1.70 -4.80 7.98
C LEU A 108 1.44 -4.81 6.47
N ASN A 109 2.30 -5.45 5.68
CA ASN A 109 2.07 -5.59 4.25
C ASN A 109 0.87 -6.49 3.95
N ASP A 110 0.67 -7.58 4.67
CA ASP A 110 -0.53 -8.41 4.52
C ASP A 110 -1.82 -7.61 4.78
N THR A 111 -1.81 -6.75 5.82
CA THR A 111 -2.91 -5.86 6.17
C THR A 111 -3.15 -4.82 5.07
N LEU A 112 -2.10 -4.17 4.56
CA LEU A 112 -2.16 -3.19 3.48
C LEU A 112 -2.73 -3.81 2.19
N TYR A 113 -2.21 -4.97 1.78
CA TYR A 113 -2.64 -5.61 0.53
C TYR A 113 -4.04 -6.21 0.61
N ASN A 114 -4.49 -6.60 1.80
CA ASN A 114 -5.90 -6.94 2.01
C ASN A 114 -6.81 -5.72 1.81
N PHE A 115 -6.43 -4.57 2.36
CA PHE A 115 -7.14 -3.30 2.15
C PHE A 115 -7.15 -2.89 0.68
N ILE A 116 -5.99 -2.87 0.01
CA ILE A 116 -5.86 -2.53 -1.43
C ILE A 116 -6.78 -3.44 -2.25
N ARG A 117 -6.80 -4.74 -1.99
CA ARG A 117 -7.66 -5.70 -2.69
C ARG A 117 -9.15 -5.40 -2.52
N LEU A 118 -9.58 -5.04 -1.30
CA LEU A 118 -10.96 -4.68 -1.02
C LEU A 118 -11.35 -3.36 -1.68
N LYS A 119 -10.47 -2.36 -1.61
CA LYS A 119 -10.66 -1.06 -2.26
C LYS A 119 -10.77 -1.22 -3.78
N THR A 120 -9.83 -1.91 -4.43
CA THR A 120 -9.86 -2.18 -5.88
C THR A 120 -11.15 -2.88 -6.31
N ARG A 121 -11.68 -3.79 -5.49
CA ARG A 121 -12.97 -4.43 -5.79
C ARG A 121 -14.12 -3.42 -5.81
N LEU A 122 -14.16 -2.48 -4.86
CA LEU A 122 -15.18 -1.42 -4.85
C LEU A 122 -14.98 -0.44 -6.00
N ASP A 123 -13.74 -0.04 -6.29
CA ASP A 123 -13.40 0.84 -7.41
C ASP A 123 -13.88 0.23 -8.75
N ASN A 124 -13.63 -1.06 -8.96
CA ASN A 124 -14.09 -1.76 -10.15
C ASN A 124 -15.63 -1.81 -10.25
N GLN A 125 -16.32 -2.01 -9.12
CA GLN A 125 -17.79 -1.97 -9.12
C GLN A 125 -18.33 -0.58 -9.47
N ILE A 126 -17.69 0.49 -9.01
CA ILE A 126 -18.04 1.88 -9.35
C ILE A 126 -17.75 2.14 -10.83
N ALA A 127 -16.60 1.71 -11.33
CA ALA A 127 -16.21 1.85 -12.74
C ALA A 127 -17.13 1.08 -13.71
N GLU A 128 -17.83 0.06 -13.23
CA GLU A 128 -18.76 -0.76 -14.03
C GLU A 128 -20.16 -0.12 -14.18
N LEU A 129 -20.49 0.91 -13.39
CA LEU A 129 -21.82 1.55 -13.46
C LEU A 129 -22.18 2.11 -14.85
N PRO A 130 -21.30 2.82 -15.58
CA PRO A 130 -21.60 3.30 -16.92
C PRO A 130 -21.86 2.16 -17.93
N HIS A 131 -21.17 1.01 -17.76
CA HIS A 131 -21.43 -0.15 -18.61
C HIS A 131 -22.81 -0.75 -18.34
N LYS A 132 -23.20 -0.86 -17.07
CA LYS A 132 -24.54 -1.31 -16.68
C LYS A 132 -25.62 -0.38 -17.23
N GLU A 133 -25.41 0.94 -17.19
CA GLU A 133 -26.32 1.91 -17.79
C GLU A 133 -26.54 1.63 -19.27
N SER A 134 -25.43 1.53 -20.03
CA SER A 134 -25.49 1.24 -21.47
C SER A 134 -26.21 -0.07 -21.76
N GLN A 135 -26.00 -1.10 -20.95
CA GLN A 135 -26.69 -2.38 -21.13
C GLN A 135 -28.19 -2.28 -20.87
N MET A 136 -28.61 -1.58 -19.79
CA MET A 136 -30.01 -1.39 -19.46
C MET A 136 -30.75 -0.58 -20.55
N ILE A 137 -30.08 0.41 -21.14
CA ILE A 137 -30.64 1.16 -22.30
C ILE A 137 -30.86 0.23 -23.50
N MET A 138 -29.87 -0.62 -23.81
CA MET A 138 -29.99 -1.60 -24.89
C MET A 138 -31.10 -2.63 -24.66
N ASP A 139 -31.33 -2.99 -23.40
CA ASP A 139 -32.40 -3.91 -22.99
C ASP A 139 -33.80 -3.25 -22.98
N GLY A 140 -33.90 -1.94 -23.31
CA GLY A 140 -35.13 -1.20 -23.39
C GLY A 140 -35.77 -0.86 -22.04
N VAL A 141 -34.96 -0.78 -20.97
CA VAL A 141 -35.45 -0.35 -19.66
C VAL A 141 -35.75 1.15 -19.67
N ASP A 142 -36.87 1.55 -19.04
CA ASP A 142 -37.24 2.97 -18.92
C ASP A 142 -36.14 3.79 -18.22
N GLU A 143 -35.88 4.99 -18.77
CA GLU A 143 -34.81 5.89 -18.29
C GLU A 143 -34.97 6.25 -16.80
N ASP A 144 -36.19 6.52 -16.33
CA ASP A 144 -36.45 6.80 -14.92
C ASP A 144 -36.08 5.60 -14.00
N VAL A 145 -36.34 4.39 -14.48
CA VAL A 145 -35.97 3.16 -13.74
C VAL A 145 -34.48 2.96 -13.71
N ILE A 146 -33.79 3.24 -14.82
CA ILE A 146 -32.32 3.17 -14.91
C ILE A 146 -31.72 4.15 -13.91
N MET A 147 -32.14 5.40 -13.95
CA MET A 147 -31.63 6.46 -13.07
C MET A 147 -31.80 6.12 -11.60
N VAL A 148 -32.97 5.67 -11.17
CA VAL A 148 -33.22 5.30 -9.77
C VAL A 148 -32.31 4.15 -9.34
N ARG A 149 -32.22 3.07 -10.14
CA ARG A 149 -31.40 1.88 -9.79
C ARG A 149 -29.92 2.19 -9.70
N LEU A 150 -29.39 2.94 -10.68
CA LEU A 150 -27.96 3.25 -10.71
C LEU A 150 -27.56 4.26 -9.64
N ASN A 151 -28.43 5.26 -9.34
CA ASN A 151 -28.17 6.17 -8.22
C ASN A 151 -28.18 5.44 -6.87
N ASP A 152 -29.10 4.53 -6.64
CA ASP A 152 -29.12 3.73 -5.41
C ASP A 152 -27.86 2.85 -5.29
N GLU A 153 -27.44 2.21 -6.39
CA GLU A 153 -26.23 1.40 -6.42
C GLU A 153 -24.96 2.26 -6.20
N ALA A 154 -24.87 3.42 -6.88
CA ALA A 154 -23.76 4.35 -6.74
C ALA A 154 -23.64 4.87 -5.30
N ASN A 155 -24.75 5.31 -4.70
CA ASN A 155 -24.77 5.78 -3.31
C ASN A 155 -24.35 4.69 -2.33
N ARG A 156 -24.83 3.46 -2.51
CA ARG A 156 -24.44 2.32 -1.68
C ARG A 156 -22.93 2.03 -1.80
N LEU A 157 -22.39 2.06 -3.02
CA LEU A 157 -20.97 1.81 -3.25
C LEU A 157 -20.10 2.93 -2.68
N ALA A 158 -20.51 4.19 -2.81
CA ALA A 158 -19.82 5.33 -2.20
C ALA A 158 -19.73 5.20 -0.68
N VAL A 159 -20.84 4.89 0.00
CA VAL A 159 -20.87 4.68 1.45
C VAL A 159 -19.97 3.52 1.88
N LEU A 160 -19.94 2.43 1.11
CA LEU A 160 -19.06 1.28 1.41
C LEU A 160 -17.58 1.63 1.22
N HIS A 161 -17.26 2.40 0.17
CA HIS A 161 -15.92 2.86 -0.13
C HIS A 161 -15.38 3.77 0.98
N ASP A 162 -16.15 4.80 1.37
CA ASP A 162 -15.77 5.73 2.43
C ASP A 162 -15.62 5.01 3.78
N ARG A 163 -16.54 4.11 4.11
CA ARG A 163 -16.45 3.31 5.34
C ARG A 163 -15.20 2.42 5.35
N LEU A 164 -14.84 1.79 4.22
CA LEU A 164 -13.65 0.97 4.12
C LEU A 164 -12.40 1.79 4.40
N ILE A 165 -12.28 2.96 3.78
CA ILE A 165 -11.11 3.85 3.93
C ILE A 165 -11.04 4.39 5.36
N THR A 166 -12.11 4.99 5.85
CA THR A 166 -12.16 5.58 7.21
C THR A 166 -11.87 4.53 8.28
N SER A 167 -12.51 3.36 8.19
CA SER A 167 -12.26 2.26 9.13
C SER A 167 -10.82 1.76 9.08
N PHE A 168 -10.21 1.69 7.89
CA PHE A 168 -8.81 1.27 7.76
C PHE A 168 -7.86 2.28 8.42
N ILE A 169 -8.03 3.57 8.11
CA ILE A 169 -7.19 4.65 8.66
C ILE A 169 -7.32 4.71 10.19
N THR A 170 -8.54 4.70 10.71
CA THR A 170 -8.78 4.79 12.16
C THR A 170 -8.29 3.55 12.91
N SER A 171 -8.47 2.35 12.35
CA SER A 171 -7.97 1.10 12.95
C SER A 171 -6.44 1.00 12.94
N ASN A 172 -5.78 1.73 12.06
CA ASN A 172 -4.33 1.76 11.92
C ASN A 172 -3.70 3.09 12.34
N PHE A 173 -4.44 3.93 13.08
CA PHE A 173 -3.97 5.25 13.48
C PHE A 173 -2.65 5.24 14.26
N ASN A 174 -2.40 4.19 15.04
CA ASN A 174 -1.20 4.05 15.88
C ASN A 174 -0.01 3.38 15.16
N ASN A 175 -0.09 3.13 13.86
CA ASN A 175 0.99 2.56 13.07
C ASN A 175 1.15 3.31 11.72
N VAL A 176 2.17 2.93 10.95
CA VAL A 176 2.51 3.62 9.68
C VAL A 176 1.44 3.49 8.59
N LEU A 177 0.52 2.52 8.69
CA LEU A 177 -0.51 2.30 7.67
C LEU A 177 -1.57 3.39 7.67
N GLY A 178 -2.02 3.85 8.85
CA GLY A 178 -3.04 4.88 8.95
C GLY A 178 -2.59 6.18 8.28
N ALA A 179 -1.47 6.74 8.75
CA ALA A 179 -0.89 7.95 8.17
C ALA A 179 -0.48 7.76 6.71
N GLY A 180 0.17 6.62 6.37
CA GLY A 180 0.66 6.36 5.03
C GLY A 180 -0.45 6.23 4.00
N VAL A 181 -1.52 5.49 4.30
CA VAL A 181 -2.67 5.35 3.39
C VAL A 181 -3.42 6.68 3.26
N PHE A 182 -3.59 7.43 4.35
CA PHE A 182 -4.18 8.76 4.31
C PHE A 182 -3.40 9.68 3.36
N MET A 183 -2.07 9.74 3.49
CA MET A 183 -1.21 10.55 2.60
C MET A 183 -1.33 10.12 1.14
N ILE A 184 -1.29 8.82 0.84
CA ILE A 184 -1.42 8.30 -0.53
C ILE A 184 -2.75 8.72 -1.16
N LEU A 185 -3.84 8.65 -0.41
CA LEU A 185 -5.17 8.99 -0.91
C LEU A 185 -5.38 10.49 -1.10
N THR A 186 -4.67 11.33 -0.34
CA THR A 186 -4.82 12.79 -0.36
C THR A 186 -3.74 13.52 -1.18
N SER A 187 -2.57 12.89 -1.44
CA SER A 187 -1.42 13.52 -2.10
C SER A 187 -1.62 13.81 -3.59
N GLY A 188 -2.67 13.25 -4.21
CA GLY A 188 -2.99 13.50 -5.62
C GLY A 188 -3.72 14.82 -5.89
N TYR A 189 -4.09 15.57 -4.87
CA TYR A 189 -4.80 16.84 -5.01
C TYR A 189 -3.85 18.03 -4.91
N PRO A 190 -3.86 18.97 -5.89
CA PRO A 190 -2.99 20.15 -5.85
C PRO A 190 -3.32 21.12 -4.71
N TYR A 191 -4.54 20.99 -4.14
CA TYR A 191 -4.98 21.66 -2.91
C TYR A 191 -5.63 20.64 -1.99
N PRO A 192 -5.48 20.76 -0.66
CA PRO A 192 -6.19 19.89 0.27
C PRO A 192 -7.69 20.11 0.08
N VAL A 193 -8.33 19.13 -0.52
CA VAL A 193 -9.79 19.06 -0.60
C VAL A 193 -10.26 18.37 0.66
N MET A 194 -11.20 18.99 1.38
CA MET A 194 -11.84 18.36 2.52
C MET A 194 -12.49 17.06 2.06
N THR A 195 -12.08 15.97 2.66
CA THR A 195 -12.65 14.64 2.45
C THR A 195 -13.19 14.13 3.79
N PRO A 196 -14.12 13.17 3.79
CA PRO A 196 -14.60 12.58 5.06
C PRO A 196 -13.46 12.14 5.99
N GLN A 197 -12.32 11.69 5.44
CA GLN A 197 -11.15 11.25 6.22
C GLN A 197 -10.35 12.43 6.82
N ILE A 198 -10.53 13.65 6.31
CA ILE A 198 -9.89 14.86 6.87
C ILE A 198 -10.75 15.44 7.99
N GLU A 199 -12.06 15.29 7.90
CA GLU A 199 -13.01 15.82 8.89
C GLU A 199 -13.09 14.98 10.18
N GLU A 200 -12.80 13.68 10.12
CA GLU A 200 -12.71 12.75 11.25
C GLU A 200 -11.31 12.76 11.92
#